data_fa76a708e58db028d73392574cb5c205
#
_entry.id   fa76a708e58db028d73392574cb5c205
#
_cell.length_a   1.000
_cell.length_b   1.000
_cell.length_c   1.000
_cell.angle_alpha   90.00
_cell.angle_beta   90.00
_cell.angle_gamma   90.00
#
_symmetry.space_group_name_H-M   'P 1'
#
loop_
_entity.id
_entity.type
_entity.pdbx_description
1 polymer ?
#
loop_
_entity_poly.entity_id
_entity_poly.type
_entity_poly.pdbx_seq_one_letter_code
_entity_poly.pdbx_strand_id
1 'polypeptide(L)'
;MLEVTGIYKKFRNRQILKGVSFQAEPGMCVGIAGGNGCGKTTLLSILAGVSRPDAGSIRFDGEEAVGKRKIFEKKAAYVPQENPLIPELPARDNFALWYKGDKKRMEEDLRQGVAAALGLPGFLSIPAGKLSGGQKKRLRIASALCNHASVLIMDE
;
A
#
# COMPACT_ATOMS: atom_id res chain seq x y z
N MET A 1 -12.88 -4.99 -8.19
CA MET A 1 -12.62 -6.40 -7.82
C MET A 1 -11.13 -6.71 -7.99
N LEU A 2 -10.54 -7.42 -7.04
CA LEU A 2 -9.17 -7.98 -7.14
C LEU A 2 -9.27 -9.51 -7.27
N GLU A 3 -8.67 -10.06 -8.31
CA GLU A 3 -8.59 -11.50 -8.53
C GLU A 3 -7.14 -11.94 -8.49
N VAL A 4 -6.84 -12.94 -7.69
CA VAL A 4 -5.51 -13.52 -7.50
C VAL A 4 -5.59 -15.00 -7.77
N THR A 5 -4.84 -15.51 -8.74
CA THR A 5 -4.93 -16.89 -9.19
C THR A 5 -3.55 -17.53 -9.28
N GLY A 6 -3.36 -18.59 -8.53
CA GLY A 6 -2.20 -19.46 -8.63
C GLY A 6 -0.87 -18.77 -8.45
N ILE A 7 -0.73 -17.89 -7.45
CA ILE A 7 0.54 -17.19 -7.21
C ILE A 7 1.58 -18.12 -6.60
N TYR A 8 2.66 -18.30 -7.35
CA TYR A 8 3.85 -19.04 -6.92
C TYR A 8 5.03 -18.09 -6.73
N LYS A 9 5.84 -18.33 -5.70
CA LYS A 9 7.10 -17.63 -5.48
C LYS A 9 8.10 -18.51 -4.79
N LYS A 10 9.33 -18.55 -5.32
CA LYS A 10 10.49 -19.19 -4.70
C LYS A 10 11.63 -18.20 -4.55
N PHE A 11 12.41 -18.35 -3.50
CA PHE A 11 13.70 -17.69 -3.34
C PHE A 11 14.78 -18.73 -3.25
N ARG A 12 15.72 -18.72 -4.19
CA ARG A 12 16.72 -19.77 -4.37
C ARG A 12 16.02 -21.15 -4.45
N ASN A 13 16.27 -22.05 -3.50
CA ASN A 13 15.68 -23.41 -3.48
C ASN A 13 14.44 -23.53 -2.56
N ARG A 14 14.00 -22.44 -1.92
CA ARG A 14 12.86 -22.47 -1.00
C ARG A 14 11.61 -21.91 -1.67
N GLN A 15 10.58 -22.73 -1.80
CA GLN A 15 9.26 -22.30 -2.25
C GLN A 15 8.54 -21.61 -1.08
N ILE A 16 8.16 -20.35 -1.28
CA ILE A 16 7.49 -19.52 -0.27
C ILE A 16 5.98 -19.49 -0.50
N LEU A 17 5.56 -19.23 -1.75
CA LEU A 17 4.14 -19.27 -2.13
C LEU A 17 3.89 -20.46 -3.04
N LYS A 18 2.79 -21.18 -2.80
CA LYS A 18 2.48 -22.48 -3.41
C LYS A 18 1.08 -22.46 -4.03
N GLY A 19 0.83 -21.54 -4.97
CA GLY A 19 -0.45 -21.47 -5.69
C GLY A 19 -1.53 -20.72 -4.93
N VAL A 20 -1.21 -19.57 -4.32
CA VAL A 20 -2.17 -18.75 -3.58
C VAL A 20 -3.22 -18.20 -4.52
N SER A 21 -4.49 -18.41 -4.19
CA SER A 21 -5.63 -17.90 -4.96
C SER A 21 -6.73 -17.38 -4.04
N PHE A 22 -7.28 -16.22 -4.37
CA PHE A 22 -8.45 -15.64 -3.71
C PHE A 22 -9.03 -14.50 -4.56
N GLN A 23 -10.21 -14.02 -4.16
CA GLN A 23 -10.88 -12.85 -4.74
C GLN A 23 -11.27 -11.89 -3.63
N ALA A 24 -11.27 -10.60 -3.95
CA ALA A 24 -11.77 -9.56 -3.07
C ALA A 24 -12.66 -8.60 -3.85
N GLU A 25 -13.93 -8.56 -3.45
CA GLU A 25 -14.94 -7.63 -3.99
C GLU A 25 -14.75 -6.23 -3.40
N PRO A 26 -15.30 -5.18 -4.06
CA PRO A 26 -15.34 -3.84 -3.49
C PRO A 26 -15.98 -3.83 -2.10
N GLY A 27 -15.34 -3.16 -1.15
CA GLY A 27 -15.79 -3.09 0.24
C GLY A 27 -15.38 -4.26 1.13
N MET A 28 -14.78 -5.32 0.57
CA MET A 28 -14.25 -6.43 1.36
C MET A 28 -12.90 -6.09 2.01
N CYS A 29 -12.69 -6.65 3.21
CA CYS A 29 -11.40 -6.72 3.88
C CYS A 29 -10.94 -8.17 3.92
N VAL A 30 -9.79 -8.46 3.33
CA VAL A 30 -9.18 -9.80 3.29
C VAL A 30 -8.00 -9.85 4.24
N GLY A 31 -8.09 -10.68 5.28
CA GLY A 31 -7.00 -10.92 6.24
C GLY A 31 -6.08 -12.05 5.77
N ILE A 32 -4.77 -11.81 5.75
CA ILE A 32 -3.76 -12.83 5.47
C ILE A 32 -3.10 -13.22 6.78
N ALA A 33 -3.39 -14.41 7.28
CA ALA A 33 -2.88 -14.93 8.54
C ALA A 33 -1.85 -16.05 8.32
N GLY A 34 -0.92 -16.20 9.26
CA GLY A 34 0.08 -17.26 9.25
C GLY A 34 1.28 -16.93 10.13
N GLY A 35 2.09 -17.94 10.42
CA GLY A 35 3.31 -17.80 11.22
C GLY A 35 4.37 -16.90 10.59
N ASN A 36 5.38 -16.52 11.37
CA ASN A 36 6.49 -15.72 10.84
C ASN A 36 7.26 -16.51 9.76
N GLY A 37 7.63 -15.80 8.68
CA GLY A 37 8.36 -16.39 7.55
C GLY A 37 7.52 -17.27 6.61
N CYS A 38 6.19 -17.34 6.78
CA CYS A 38 5.31 -18.11 5.86
C CYS A 38 5.04 -17.43 4.52
N GLY A 39 5.48 -16.18 4.33
CA GLY A 39 5.37 -15.48 3.04
C GLY A 39 4.31 -14.38 2.97
N LYS A 40 3.74 -13.92 4.09
CA LYS A 40 2.75 -12.82 4.11
C LYS A 40 3.26 -11.58 3.40
N THR A 41 4.38 -11.02 3.87
CA THR A 41 5.03 -9.85 3.23
C THR A 41 5.38 -10.10 1.77
N THR A 42 5.82 -11.31 1.41
CA THR A 42 6.10 -11.68 0.02
C THR A 42 4.83 -11.61 -0.83
N LEU A 43 3.71 -12.14 -0.35
CA LEU A 43 2.44 -12.07 -1.06
C LEU A 43 1.98 -10.62 -1.19
N LEU A 44 1.98 -9.85 -0.11
CA LEU A 44 1.56 -8.44 -0.10
C LEU A 44 2.43 -7.58 -1.04
N SER A 45 3.75 -7.78 -1.05
CA SER A 45 4.64 -7.08 -1.98
C SER A 45 4.38 -7.45 -3.46
N ILE A 46 3.97 -8.69 -3.74
CA ILE A 46 3.57 -9.11 -5.09
C ILE A 46 2.23 -8.46 -5.48
N LEU A 47 1.25 -8.42 -4.58
CA LEU A 47 -0.05 -7.78 -4.80
C LEU A 47 0.08 -6.27 -5.01
N ALA A 48 1.11 -5.66 -4.40
CA ALA A 48 1.45 -4.25 -4.57
C ALA A 48 2.27 -3.94 -5.85
N GLY A 49 2.69 -4.97 -6.59
CA GLY A 49 3.56 -4.82 -7.77
C GLY A 49 5.02 -4.45 -7.46
N VAL A 50 5.43 -4.52 -6.19
CA VAL A 50 6.81 -4.28 -5.73
C VAL A 50 7.69 -5.49 -6.08
N SER A 51 7.14 -6.70 -5.95
CA SER A 51 7.82 -7.95 -6.31
C SER A 51 7.04 -8.66 -7.42
N ARG A 52 7.72 -9.46 -8.24
CA ARG A 52 7.09 -10.22 -9.32
C ARG A 52 6.88 -11.68 -8.88
N PRO A 53 5.70 -12.29 -9.11
CA PRO A 53 5.50 -13.72 -8.91
C PRO A 53 6.28 -14.51 -9.97
N ASP A 54 6.59 -15.78 -9.66
CA ASP A 54 7.22 -16.69 -10.64
C ASP A 54 6.17 -17.32 -11.55
N ALA A 55 4.93 -17.47 -11.06
CA ALA A 55 3.77 -17.91 -11.84
C ALA A 55 2.49 -17.38 -11.19
N GLY A 56 1.41 -17.39 -11.96
CA GLY A 56 0.08 -16.94 -11.53
C GLY A 56 -0.34 -15.62 -12.18
N SER A 57 -1.54 -15.17 -11.85
CA SER A 57 -2.20 -14.00 -12.41
C SER A 57 -2.77 -13.12 -11.31
N ILE A 58 -2.70 -11.80 -11.52
CA ILE A 58 -3.33 -10.78 -10.67
C ILE A 58 -4.11 -9.86 -11.59
N ARG A 59 -5.41 -9.74 -11.35
CA ARG A 59 -6.28 -8.86 -12.12
C ARG A 59 -6.97 -7.85 -11.22
N PHE A 60 -7.00 -6.60 -11.69
CA PHE A 60 -7.81 -5.53 -11.12
C PHE A 60 -8.94 -5.22 -12.09
N ASP A 61 -10.18 -5.44 -11.66
CA ASP A 61 -11.39 -5.23 -12.48
C ASP A 61 -11.31 -5.96 -13.84
N GLY A 62 -10.80 -7.21 -13.83
CA GLY A 62 -10.61 -8.04 -15.02
C GLY A 62 -9.33 -7.75 -15.83
N GLU A 63 -8.60 -6.65 -15.55
CA GLU A 63 -7.37 -6.29 -16.24
C GLU A 63 -6.14 -6.97 -15.64
N GLU A 64 -5.41 -7.77 -16.46
CA GLU A 64 -4.18 -8.46 -16.03
C GLU A 64 -3.07 -7.46 -15.70
N ALA A 65 -2.52 -7.57 -14.47
CA ALA A 65 -1.52 -6.63 -13.93
C ALA A 65 -0.09 -7.17 -13.90
N VAL A 66 0.11 -8.50 -13.88
CA VAL A 66 1.47 -9.07 -13.80
C VAL A 66 2.32 -8.61 -14.96
N GLY A 67 3.46 -7.98 -14.65
CA GLY A 67 4.35 -7.38 -15.66
C GLY A 67 3.96 -5.97 -16.12
N LYS A 68 2.84 -5.42 -15.68
CA LYS A 68 2.35 -4.09 -16.07
C LYS A 68 2.37 -3.12 -14.88
N ARG A 69 3.53 -2.58 -14.58
CA ARG A 69 3.77 -1.68 -13.44
C ARG A 69 2.75 -0.54 -13.31
N LYS A 70 2.34 0.08 -14.44
CA LYS A 70 1.39 1.19 -14.45
C LYS A 70 0.01 0.82 -13.87
N ILE A 71 -0.41 -0.44 -13.99
CA ILE A 71 -1.70 -0.90 -13.43
C ILE A 71 -1.60 -0.92 -11.90
N PHE A 72 -0.53 -1.49 -11.35
CA PHE A 72 -0.30 -1.49 -9.90
C PHE A 72 -0.23 -0.06 -9.35
N GLU A 73 0.53 0.83 -9.99
CA GLU A 73 0.66 2.24 -9.58
C GLU A 73 -0.67 2.99 -9.55
N LYS A 74 -1.64 2.60 -10.40
CA LYS A 74 -2.97 3.19 -10.47
C LYS A 74 -3.96 2.53 -9.51
N LYS A 75 -3.87 1.21 -9.32
CA LYS A 75 -4.90 0.40 -8.67
C LYS A 75 -4.56 0.01 -7.23
N ALA A 76 -3.29 -0.10 -6.87
CA ALA A 76 -2.84 -0.57 -5.57
C ALA A 76 -2.14 0.55 -4.77
N ALA A 77 -2.58 0.74 -3.52
CA ALA A 77 -1.87 1.51 -2.51
C ALA A 77 -1.21 0.55 -1.52
N TYR A 78 0.07 0.72 -1.25
CA TYR A 78 0.82 -0.17 -0.39
C TYR A 78 1.39 0.55 0.82
N VAL A 79 1.11 0.01 1.99
CA VAL A 79 1.72 0.41 3.26
C VAL A 79 2.59 -0.75 3.73
N PRO A 80 3.91 -0.73 3.47
CA PRO A 80 4.81 -1.77 3.92
C PRO A 80 5.03 -1.71 5.44
N GLN A 81 5.47 -2.82 6.02
CA GLN A 81 5.81 -2.92 7.44
C GLN A 81 6.84 -1.85 7.85
N GLU A 82 7.90 -1.72 7.06
CA GLU A 82 8.89 -0.65 7.19
C GLU A 82 8.69 0.35 6.06
N ASN A 83 8.02 1.45 6.34
CA ASN A 83 7.95 2.58 5.42
C ASN A 83 8.73 3.74 6.02
N PRO A 84 9.92 4.06 5.51
CA PRO A 84 10.73 5.14 6.03
C PRO A 84 10.05 6.48 5.74
N LEU A 85 9.54 7.11 6.81
CA LEU A 85 9.30 8.54 6.80
C LEU A 85 10.66 9.23 6.96
N ILE A 86 10.85 10.38 6.34
CA ILE A 86 12.04 11.20 6.52
C ILE A 86 11.88 11.92 7.86
N PRO A 87 12.66 11.57 8.91
CA PRO A 87 12.40 12.01 10.28
C PRO A 87 12.52 13.53 10.45
N GLU A 88 13.39 14.17 9.68
CA GLU A 88 13.67 15.59 9.73
C GLU A 88 12.58 16.44 9.08
N LEU A 89 11.85 15.87 8.13
CA LEU A 89 10.79 16.60 7.42
C LEU A 89 9.49 16.61 8.22
N PRO A 90 8.74 17.73 8.18
CA PRO A 90 7.37 17.79 8.68
C PRO A 90 6.48 16.70 8.06
N ALA A 91 5.42 16.30 8.78
CA ALA A 91 4.46 15.33 8.29
C ALA A 91 3.85 15.75 6.94
N ARG A 92 3.61 17.06 6.73
CA ARG A 92 3.13 17.63 5.47
C ARG A 92 4.06 17.33 4.30
N ASP A 93 5.36 17.52 4.50
CA ASP A 93 6.35 17.35 3.44
C ASP A 93 6.55 15.88 3.14
N ASN A 94 6.53 15.02 4.17
CA ASN A 94 6.49 13.56 3.98
C ASN A 94 5.25 13.12 3.16
N PHE A 95 4.07 13.70 3.42
CA PHE A 95 2.87 13.42 2.63
C PHE A 95 3.02 13.89 1.18
N ALA A 96 3.57 15.10 0.97
CA ALA A 96 3.77 15.69 -0.35
C ALA A 96 4.68 14.85 -1.27
N LEU A 97 5.67 14.13 -0.73
CA LEU A 97 6.55 13.26 -1.50
C LEU A 97 5.81 12.17 -2.29
N TRP A 98 4.65 11.74 -1.80
CA TRP A 98 3.86 10.66 -2.42
C TRP A 98 2.66 11.18 -3.20
N TYR A 99 2.36 12.48 -3.09
CA TYR A 99 1.21 13.08 -3.73
C TYR A 99 1.46 13.33 -5.23
N LYS A 100 0.59 12.82 -6.10
CA LYS A 100 0.73 12.96 -7.56
C LYS A 100 -0.09 14.10 -8.17
N GLY A 101 -0.80 14.87 -7.37
CA GLY A 101 -1.58 16.05 -7.78
C GLY A 101 -0.80 17.35 -7.65
N ASP A 102 -1.41 18.45 -8.07
CA ASP A 102 -0.89 19.78 -7.82
C ASP A 102 -1.03 20.20 -6.33
N LYS A 103 -0.37 21.29 -5.96
CA LYS A 103 -0.37 21.80 -4.59
C LYS A 103 -1.77 22.19 -4.10
N LYS A 104 -2.62 22.74 -4.97
CA LYS A 104 -3.97 23.19 -4.59
C LYS A 104 -4.84 21.99 -4.21
N ARG A 105 -4.81 20.94 -5.01
CA ARG A 105 -5.52 19.69 -4.74
C ARG A 105 -5.00 19.00 -3.48
N MET A 106 -3.67 19.01 -3.27
CA MET A 106 -3.09 18.48 -2.04
C MET A 106 -3.62 19.21 -0.79
N GLU A 107 -3.69 20.55 -0.83
CA GLU A 107 -4.23 21.33 0.28
C GLU A 107 -5.71 21.03 0.54
N GLU A 108 -6.48 20.76 -0.50
CA GLU A 108 -7.88 20.38 -0.38
C GLU A 108 -8.03 19.00 0.25
N ASP A 109 -7.25 18.01 -0.19
CA ASP A 109 -7.21 16.67 0.39
C ASP A 109 -6.76 16.69 1.87
N LEU A 110 -5.81 17.55 2.21
CA LEU A 110 -5.39 17.75 3.60
C LEU A 110 -6.50 18.37 4.48
N ARG A 111 -7.41 19.16 3.90
CA ARG A 111 -8.50 19.81 4.65
C ARG A 111 -9.77 18.97 4.70
N GLN A 112 -10.13 18.25 3.64
CA GLN A 112 -11.44 17.61 3.48
C GLN A 112 -11.35 16.13 3.03
N GLY A 113 -10.20 15.66 2.58
CA GLY A 113 -10.00 14.31 2.04
C GLY A 113 -9.65 13.26 3.10
N VAL A 114 -9.07 12.17 2.62
CA VAL A 114 -8.62 11.03 3.45
C VAL A 114 -7.62 11.47 4.52
N ALA A 115 -6.72 12.41 4.20
CA ALA A 115 -5.75 12.95 5.15
C ALA A 115 -6.45 13.66 6.32
N ALA A 116 -7.49 14.44 6.04
CA ALA A 116 -8.30 15.08 7.07
C ALA A 116 -9.04 14.05 7.94
N ALA A 117 -9.66 13.05 7.32
CA ALA A 117 -10.37 11.98 8.02
C ALA A 117 -9.45 11.18 8.95
N LEU A 118 -8.17 11.03 8.59
CA LEU A 118 -7.14 10.41 9.42
C LEU A 118 -6.52 11.36 10.46
N GLY A 119 -7.00 12.62 10.54
CA GLY A 119 -6.58 13.59 11.55
C GLY A 119 -5.19 14.18 11.33
N LEU A 120 -4.67 14.16 10.09
CA LEU A 120 -3.36 14.74 9.76
C LEU A 120 -3.25 16.23 10.05
N PRO A 121 -4.31 17.06 9.85
CA PRO A 121 -4.23 18.51 10.13
C PRO A 121 -3.70 18.84 11.52
N GLY A 122 -3.95 17.99 12.52
CA GLY A 122 -3.50 18.19 13.90
C GLY A 122 -1.99 18.04 14.11
N PHE A 123 -1.22 17.55 13.13
CA PHE A 123 0.21 17.30 13.28
C PHE A 123 1.05 17.56 12.02
N LEU A 124 0.50 18.23 11.01
CA LEU A 124 1.19 18.49 9.73
C LEU A 124 2.53 19.21 9.85
N SER A 125 2.66 20.12 10.81
CA SER A 125 3.89 20.89 11.05
C SER A 125 4.94 20.14 11.89
N ILE A 126 4.59 19.01 12.47
CA ILE A 126 5.48 18.27 13.36
C ILE A 126 6.44 17.42 12.52
N PRO A 127 7.77 17.47 12.77
CA PRO A 127 8.74 16.58 12.14
C PRO A 127 8.37 15.10 12.37
N ALA A 128 8.49 14.27 11.31
CA ALA A 128 8.05 12.89 11.36
C ALA A 128 8.78 12.08 12.45
N GLY A 129 10.01 12.42 12.77
CA GLY A 129 10.77 11.82 13.87
C GLY A 129 10.10 11.97 15.24
N LYS A 130 9.38 13.07 15.46
CA LYS A 130 8.69 13.40 16.72
C LYS A 130 7.25 12.92 16.81
N LEU A 131 6.71 12.32 15.73
CA LEU A 131 5.36 11.77 15.72
C LEU A 131 5.27 10.51 16.58
N SER A 132 4.12 10.33 17.25
CA SER A 132 3.80 9.05 17.90
C SER A 132 3.66 7.92 16.87
N GLY A 133 3.76 6.66 17.31
CA GLY A 133 3.58 5.50 16.43
C GLY A 133 2.24 5.52 15.68
N GLY A 134 1.15 5.90 16.37
CA GLY A 134 -0.17 6.05 15.75
C GLY A 134 -0.23 7.19 14.72
N GLN A 135 0.42 8.32 14.98
CA GLN A 135 0.51 9.43 14.01
C GLN A 135 1.33 9.02 12.78
N LYS A 136 2.47 8.33 12.96
CA LYS A 136 3.25 7.77 11.87
C LYS A 136 2.44 6.80 11.02
N LYS A 137 1.66 5.91 11.65
CA LYS A 137 0.79 4.95 10.94
C LYS A 137 -0.29 5.67 10.13
N ARG A 138 -0.95 6.67 10.71
CA ARG A 138 -1.97 7.49 10.01
C ARG A 138 -1.37 8.25 8.82
N LEU A 139 -0.18 8.84 8.98
CA LEU A 139 0.53 9.53 7.90
C LEU A 139 0.84 8.57 6.74
N ARG A 140 1.35 7.37 7.03
CA ARG A 140 1.64 6.34 6.01
C ARG A 140 0.39 5.91 5.24
N ILE A 141 -0.70 5.66 5.95
CA ILE A 141 -1.98 5.27 5.32
C ILE A 141 -2.49 6.40 4.42
N ALA A 142 -2.49 7.65 4.90
CA ALA A 142 -2.88 8.80 4.11
C ALA A 142 -2.03 8.94 2.84
N SER A 143 -0.70 8.82 2.98
CA SER A 143 0.24 8.89 1.84
C SER A 143 0.01 7.77 0.81
N ALA A 144 -0.37 6.57 1.26
CA ALA A 144 -0.70 5.48 0.36
C ALA A 144 -2.03 5.73 -0.39
N LEU A 145 -3.02 6.29 0.29
CA LEU A 145 -4.37 6.49 -0.25
C LEU A 145 -4.54 7.80 -1.06
N CYS A 146 -3.61 8.76 -0.94
CA CYS A 146 -3.72 10.08 -1.56
C CYS A 146 -3.85 10.07 -3.09
N ASN A 147 -3.52 8.96 -3.73
CA ASN A 147 -3.60 8.80 -5.19
C ASN A 147 -4.83 7.99 -5.64
N HIS A 148 -5.83 7.83 -4.78
CA HIS A 148 -7.14 7.20 -5.10
C HIS A 148 -7.01 5.76 -5.64
N ALA A 149 -6.10 4.97 -5.12
CA ALA A 149 -6.02 3.55 -5.44
C ALA A 149 -7.29 2.81 -5.00
N SER A 150 -7.71 1.84 -5.79
CA SER A 150 -8.93 1.06 -5.52
C SER A 150 -8.71 -0.09 -4.51
N VAL A 151 -7.46 -0.48 -4.27
CA VAL A 151 -7.08 -1.53 -3.32
C VAL A 151 -6.02 -1.00 -2.38
N LEU A 152 -6.27 -1.09 -1.07
CA LEU A 152 -5.29 -0.81 -0.02
C LEU A 152 -4.68 -2.12 0.48
N ILE A 153 -3.36 -2.22 0.42
CA ILE A 153 -2.58 -3.35 0.88
C ILE A 153 -1.76 -2.88 2.08
N MET A 154 -1.93 -3.53 3.22
CA MET A 154 -1.22 -3.19 4.46
C MET A 154 -0.45 -4.40 4.98
N ASP A 155 0.83 -4.21 5.25
CA ASP A 155 1.72 -5.19 5.85
C ASP A 155 2.01 -4.76 7.29
N GLU A 156 1.10 -5.17 8.21
CA GLU A 156 1.03 -4.83 9.65
C GLU A 156 0.72 -3.38 10.02
#